data_17d08b84fbe48c1e2706680f76556449
#
_entry.id   17d08b84fbe48c1e2706680f76556449
#
_cell.length_a   1.000
_cell.length_b   1.000
_cell.length_c   1.000
_cell.angle_alpha   90.00
_cell.angle_beta   90.00
_cell.angle_gamma   90.00
#
_symmetry.space_group_name_H-M   'P 1'
#
loop_
_entity.id
_entity.type
_entity.pdbx_description
1 polymer ?
#
loop_
_entity_poly.entity_id
_entity_poly.type
_entity_poly.pdbx_seq_one_letter_code
_entity_poly.pdbx_strand_id
1 'polypeptide(L)'
;MRPNRGVALILALLVLSFLTILGSALLTTATIDVWISENYKTATQNLYLTEAAIDQARDALRVSANTATQLLTAAAGTDGLLATSPDLTVLLASDDQPLIPADPSLRSTGQQLLDSTGKIVGHYYVWLRNADDNGILTLLGFGLIGNARKVIEVTIQKARFPDLPGTDSHLDPRLTTVAGLESLVASITRYASDVYNPAKQAQSITDYGGTTNYRVAVINGDVNLGPGSGYGILLVRGAVRVVGPFNWNGLILIIGQGALSWTNGTTGIINGGIFIARTRAPDGSLLTAPGDIAADVSPAAIFYDATAIRSANQYFPYNPIAIRER
;
A
#
# COMPACT_ATOMS: atom_id res chain seq x y z
N MET A 1 -86.35 -21.51 7.75
CA MET A 1 -84.94 -21.67 7.43
C MET A 1 -84.14 -21.06 8.58
N ARG A 2 -83.44 -21.86 9.40
CA ARG A 2 -82.55 -21.34 10.44
C ARG A 2 -81.21 -20.93 9.77
N PRO A 3 -80.75 -19.73 9.93
CA PRO A 3 -79.52 -19.31 9.31
C PRO A 3 -78.33 -20.09 9.89
N ASN A 4 -77.46 -20.55 9.03
CA ASN A 4 -76.19 -21.30 9.34
C ASN A 4 -75.15 -20.40 10.04
N ARG A 5 -75.54 -19.79 11.18
CA ARG A 5 -74.68 -18.87 11.96
C ARG A 5 -73.42 -19.58 12.48
N GLY A 6 -73.50 -20.89 12.74
CA GLY A 6 -72.34 -21.66 13.20
C GLY A 6 -71.25 -21.87 12.12
N VAL A 7 -71.64 -22.06 10.87
CA VAL A 7 -70.74 -22.25 9.75
C VAL A 7 -69.95 -20.97 9.46
N ALA A 8 -70.58 -19.83 9.52
CA ALA A 8 -69.97 -18.51 9.34
C ALA A 8 -68.87 -18.24 10.40
N LEU A 9 -69.15 -18.63 11.67
CA LEU A 9 -68.15 -18.47 12.75
C LEU A 9 -66.93 -19.36 12.58
N ILE A 10 -67.14 -20.64 12.18
CA ILE A 10 -66.04 -21.57 11.92
C ILE A 10 -65.18 -21.05 10.77
N LEU A 11 -65.79 -20.56 9.69
CA LEU A 11 -65.09 -20.05 8.52
C LEU A 11 -64.30 -18.77 8.87
N ALA A 12 -64.88 -17.87 9.70
CA ALA A 12 -64.15 -16.70 10.19
C ALA A 12 -62.96 -17.04 11.07
N LEU A 13 -63.10 -18.02 11.99
CA LEU A 13 -61.96 -18.53 12.79
C LEU A 13 -60.85 -19.17 11.94
N LEU A 14 -61.27 -19.92 10.92
CA LEU A 14 -60.32 -20.56 10.03
C LEU A 14 -59.51 -19.53 9.21
N VAL A 15 -60.20 -18.50 8.67
CA VAL A 15 -59.55 -17.40 7.96
C VAL A 15 -58.61 -16.60 8.92
N LEU A 16 -59.07 -16.33 10.14
CA LEU A 16 -58.24 -15.63 11.14
C LEU A 16 -57.01 -16.43 11.50
N SER A 17 -57.13 -17.75 11.72
CA SER A 17 -56.01 -18.62 11.99
C SER A 17 -55.02 -18.66 10.82
N PHE A 18 -55.51 -18.74 9.60
CA PHE A 18 -54.67 -18.72 8.41
C PHE A 18 -53.91 -17.38 8.27
N LEU A 19 -54.58 -16.27 8.45
CA LEU A 19 -53.99 -14.92 8.45
C LEU A 19 -52.91 -14.78 9.55
N THR A 20 -53.15 -15.33 10.74
CA THR A 20 -52.21 -15.29 11.84
C THR A 20 -50.93 -16.10 11.52
N ILE A 21 -51.09 -17.30 10.93
CA ILE A 21 -49.95 -18.12 10.49
C ILE A 21 -49.16 -17.42 9.39
N LEU A 22 -49.86 -16.84 8.41
CA LEU A 22 -49.22 -16.11 7.32
C LEU A 22 -48.47 -14.88 7.84
N GLY A 23 -49.11 -14.12 8.74
CA GLY A 23 -48.47 -12.95 9.38
C GLY A 23 -47.26 -13.30 10.21
N SER A 24 -47.30 -14.38 10.97
CA SER A 24 -46.12 -14.85 11.74
C SER A 24 -45.00 -15.33 10.83
N ALA A 25 -45.31 -16.02 9.73
CA ALA A 25 -44.32 -16.45 8.76
C ALA A 25 -43.61 -15.25 8.09
N LEU A 26 -44.36 -14.24 7.68
CA LEU A 26 -43.83 -13.01 7.10
C LEU A 26 -42.92 -12.25 8.09
N LEU A 27 -43.37 -12.13 9.36
CA LEU A 27 -42.58 -11.49 10.40
C LEU A 27 -41.24 -12.22 10.63
N THR A 28 -41.26 -13.58 10.68
CA THR A 28 -40.05 -14.38 10.84
C THR A 28 -39.10 -14.16 9.67
N THR A 29 -39.61 -14.17 8.43
CA THR A 29 -38.79 -13.92 7.24
C THR A 29 -38.16 -12.51 7.29
N ALA A 30 -38.95 -11.50 7.60
CA ALA A 30 -38.42 -10.13 7.72
C ALA A 30 -37.36 -9.99 8.80
N THR A 31 -37.51 -10.69 9.93
CA THR A 31 -36.52 -10.68 10.99
C THR A 31 -35.20 -11.36 10.55
N ILE A 32 -35.28 -12.47 9.83
CA ILE A 32 -34.13 -13.18 9.27
C ILE A 32 -33.41 -12.28 8.26
N ASP A 33 -34.12 -11.60 7.38
CA ASP A 33 -33.55 -10.69 6.37
C ASP A 33 -32.79 -9.52 7.03
N VAL A 34 -33.33 -8.95 8.12
CA VAL A 34 -32.64 -7.92 8.91
C VAL A 34 -31.34 -8.47 9.50
N TRP A 35 -31.37 -9.66 10.13
CA TRP A 35 -30.16 -10.27 10.69
C TRP A 35 -29.11 -10.61 9.65
N ILE A 36 -29.51 -11.12 8.49
CA ILE A 36 -28.58 -11.37 7.37
C ILE A 36 -27.94 -10.05 6.91
N SER A 37 -28.75 -9.00 6.76
CA SER A 37 -28.25 -7.69 6.33
C SER A 37 -27.26 -7.09 7.35
N GLU A 38 -27.57 -7.17 8.66
CA GLU A 38 -26.68 -6.69 9.73
C GLU A 38 -25.38 -7.48 9.78
N ASN A 39 -25.45 -8.81 9.67
CA ASN A 39 -24.26 -9.67 9.65
C ASN A 39 -23.37 -9.38 8.43
N TYR A 40 -23.99 -9.21 7.24
CA TYR A 40 -23.27 -8.86 6.03
C TYR A 40 -22.58 -7.49 6.15
N LYS A 41 -23.30 -6.49 6.66
CA LYS A 41 -22.74 -5.16 6.92
C LYS A 41 -21.55 -5.22 7.87
N THR A 42 -21.68 -5.92 8.99
CA THR A 42 -20.62 -6.07 10.00
C THR A 42 -19.41 -6.81 9.42
N ALA A 43 -19.62 -7.89 8.66
CA ALA A 43 -18.56 -8.63 8.01
C ALA A 43 -17.77 -7.76 6.99
N THR A 44 -18.50 -6.97 6.19
CA THR A 44 -17.91 -6.04 5.23
C THR A 44 -17.13 -4.91 5.91
N GLN A 45 -17.67 -4.35 6.98
CA GLN A 45 -16.97 -3.34 7.77
C GLN A 45 -15.70 -3.89 8.42
N ASN A 46 -15.75 -5.11 8.94
CA ASN A 46 -14.56 -5.79 9.50
C ASN A 46 -13.49 -6.06 8.46
N LEU A 47 -13.88 -6.41 7.24
CA LEU A 47 -12.95 -6.57 6.12
C LEU A 47 -12.21 -5.27 5.85
N TYR A 48 -12.93 -4.18 5.63
CA TYR A 48 -12.31 -2.87 5.38
C TYR A 48 -11.46 -2.37 6.56
N LEU A 49 -11.88 -2.63 7.80
CA LEU A 49 -11.10 -2.30 8.97
C LEU A 49 -9.76 -3.05 8.98
N THR A 50 -9.78 -4.34 8.65
CA THR A 50 -8.56 -5.17 8.62
C THR A 50 -7.64 -4.76 7.46
N GLU A 51 -8.18 -4.44 6.30
CA GLU A 51 -7.41 -3.90 5.17
C GLU A 51 -6.77 -2.56 5.51
N ALA A 52 -7.52 -1.64 6.14
CA ALA A 52 -6.98 -0.36 6.58
C ALA A 52 -5.87 -0.51 7.63
N ALA A 53 -5.99 -1.49 8.53
CA ALA A 53 -4.95 -1.83 9.49
C ALA A 53 -3.66 -2.29 8.81
N ILE A 54 -3.78 -3.16 7.81
CA ILE A 54 -2.63 -3.62 7.01
C ILE A 54 -1.99 -2.48 6.23
N ASP A 55 -2.79 -1.59 5.64
CA ASP A 55 -2.28 -0.41 4.94
C ASP A 55 -1.53 0.53 5.90
N GLN A 56 -2.03 0.74 7.10
CA GLN A 56 -1.34 1.51 8.14
C GLN A 56 -0.01 0.86 8.55
N ALA A 57 0.02 -0.47 8.72
CA ALA A 57 1.26 -1.19 9.03
C ALA A 57 2.28 -1.07 7.88
N ARG A 58 1.83 -1.13 6.63
CA ARG A 58 2.69 -0.91 5.45
C ARG A 58 3.28 0.49 5.43
N ASP A 59 2.50 1.51 5.79
CA ASP A 59 2.98 2.89 5.91
C ASP A 59 4.02 3.04 7.03
N ALA A 60 3.78 2.45 8.20
CA ALA A 60 4.73 2.43 9.29
C ALA A 60 6.04 1.73 8.91
N LEU A 61 5.96 0.59 8.23
CA LEU A 61 7.13 -0.15 7.73
C LEU A 61 7.90 0.60 6.64
N ARG A 62 7.23 1.40 5.81
CA ARG A 62 7.87 2.22 4.78
C ARG A 62 8.83 3.24 5.37
N VAL A 63 8.42 3.90 6.44
CA VAL A 63 9.23 4.93 7.13
C VAL A 63 10.33 4.31 7.99
N SER A 64 10.18 3.04 8.36
CA SER A 64 11.16 2.33 9.19
C SER A 64 12.42 2.01 8.39
N ALA A 65 13.57 2.46 8.87
CA ALA A 65 14.89 2.09 8.34
C ALA A 65 15.35 0.69 8.79
N ASN A 66 14.49 -0.07 9.49
CA ASN A 66 14.84 -1.35 10.06
C ASN A 66 15.01 -2.43 8.98
N THR A 67 16.03 -3.26 9.15
CA THR A 67 16.22 -4.47 8.35
C THR A 67 15.18 -5.54 8.72
N ALA A 68 15.01 -6.57 7.87
CA ALA A 68 14.13 -7.70 8.18
C ALA A 68 14.46 -8.34 9.55
N THR A 69 15.75 -8.52 9.85
CA THR A 69 16.23 -9.07 11.13
C THR A 69 15.84 -8.18 12.31
N GLN A 70 15.99 -6.85 12.17
CA GLN A 70 15.60 -5.92 13.23
C GLN A 70 14.09 -5.92 13.47
N LEU A 71 13.29 -6.00 12.39
CA LEU A 71 11.83 -6.11 12.49
C LEU A 71 11.41 -7.40 13.19
N LEU A 72 12.04 -8.54 12.83
CA LEU A 72 11.78 -9.84 13.49
C LEU A 72 12.14 -9.79 14.96
N THR A 73 13.34 -9.27 15.30
CA THR A 73 13.77 -9.16 16.71
C THR A 73 12.83 -8.27 17.52
N ALA A 74 12.38 -7.16 16.94
CA ALA A 74 11.45 -6.26 17.63
C ALA A 74 10.05 -6.88 17.81
N ALA A 75 9.59 -7.70 16.86
CA ALA A 75 8.29 -8.35 16.90
C ALA A 75 8.26 -9.59 17.80
N ALA A 76 9.37 -10.33 17.88
CA ALA A 76 9.46 -11.64 18.57
C ALA A 76 9.58 -11.54 20.10
N GLY A 77 9.46 -10.35 20.68
CA GLY A 77 9.48 -10.18 22.13
C GLY A 77 10.81 -10.59 22.78
N THR A 78 10.72 -11.11 23.99
CA THR A 78 11.90 -11.45 24.82
C THR A 78 12.43 -12.86 24.56
N ASP A 79 11.60 -13.77 24.04
CA ASP A 79 12.00 -15.15 23.75
C ASP A 79 12.65 -15.31 22.37
N GLY A 80 12.56 -14.27 21.52
CA GLY A 80 13.14 -14.25 20.18
C GLY A 80 12.40 -15.12 19.16
N LEU A 81 11.20 -15.61 19.48
CA LEU A 81 10.40 -16.50 18.66
C LEU A 81 9.04 -15.85 18.33
N LEU A 82 8.65 -15.83 17.07
CA LEU A 82 7.31 -15.38 16.69
C LEU A 82 6.28 -16.49 16.94
N ALA A 83 5.17 -16.14 17.58
CA ALA A 83 4.04 -17.03 17.74
C ALA A 83 3.49 -17.47 16.37
N THR A 84 3.30 -18.77 16.19
CA THR A 84 2.82 -19.34 14.92
C THR A 84 1.31 -19.38 14.80
N SER A 85 0.58 -19.16 15.89
CA SER A 85 -0.88 -19.19 15.91
C SER A 85 -1.51 -18.02 15.14
N PRO A 86 -2.56 -18.23 14.34
CA PRO A 86 -3.37 -17.15 13.78
C PRO A 86 -4.46 -16.69 14.77
N ASP A 87 -4.45 -17.15 16.03
CA ASP A 87 -5.44 -16.77 17.04
C ASP A 87 -4.97 -15.56 17.84
N LEU A 88 -5.81 -14.51 17.83
CA LEU A 88 -5.54 -13.27 18.55
C LEU A 88 -5.33 -13.48 20.05
N THR A 89 -6.07 -14.41 20.67
CA THR A 89 -5.93 -14.69 22.11
C THR A 89 -4.57 -15.28 22.46
N VAL A 90 -4.02 -16.11 21.59
CA VAL A 90 -2.67 -16.68 21.74
C VAL A 90 -1.62 -15.59 21.54
N LEU A 91 -1.78 -14.72 20.53
CA LEU A 91 -0.88 -13.61 20.27
C LEU A 91 -0.88 -12.56 21.38
N LEU A 92 -2.04 -12.28 21.96
CA LEU A 92 -2.14 -11.36 23.11
C LEU A 92 -1.53 -11.95 24.39
N ALA A 93 -1.54 -13.28 24.53
CA ALA A 93 -0.94 -13.98 25.66
C ALA A 93 0.57 -14.24 25.51
N SER A 94 1.10 -14.18 24.28
CA SER A 94 2.55 -14.27 24.02
C SER A 94 3.26 -12.99 24.42
N ASP A 95 4.58 -12.95 24.35
CA ASP A 95 5.36 -11.71 24.52
C ASP A 95 5.65 -10.98 23.21
N ASP A 96 5.18 -11.52 22.08
CA ASP A 96 5.28 -10.88 20.77
C ASP A 96 4.70 -9.48 20.77
N GLN A 97 5.34 -8.60 20.01
CA GLN A 97 4.90 -7.22 19.88
C GLN A 97 4.13 -7.00 18.56
N PRO A 98 2.92 -6.44 18.61
CA PRO A 98 2.23 -6.06 17.39
C PRO A 98 2.94 -4.90 16.70
N LEU A 99 2.88 -4.87 15.36
CA LEU A 99 3.27 -3.69 14.58
C LEU A 99 2.26 -2.55 14.77
N ILE A 100 0.99 -2.90 14.92
CA ILE A 100 -0.13 -2.01 15.23
C ILE A 100 -0.96 -2.69 16.33
N PRO A 101 -1.23 -2.00 17.44
CA PRO A 101 -0.72 -0.69 17.82
C PRO A 101 0.77 -0.72 18.15
N ALA A 102 1.48 0.33 17.76
CA ALA A 102 2.89 0.49 18.15
C ALA A 102 3.04 0.94 19.61
N ASP A 103 1.99 1.49 20.20
CA ASP A 103 1.94 1.86 21.62
C ASP A 103 1.66 0.63 22.48
N PRO A 104 2.60 0.23 23.36
CA PRO A 104 2.41 -0.94 24.22
C PRO A 104 1.20 -0.85 25.17
N SER A 105 0.76 0.35 25.54
CA SER A 105 -0.41 0.55 26.39
C SER A 105 -1.72 0.11 25.70
N LEU A 106 -1.75 0.13 24.38
CA LEU A 106 -2.89 -0.30 23.56
C LEU A 106 -2.85 -1.78 23.20
N ARG A 107 -1.83 -2.53 23.62
CA ARG A 107 -1.68 -3.93 23.28
C ARG A 107 -2.90 -4.78 23.63
N SER A 108 -3.52 -4.56 24.79
CA SER A 108 -4.68 -5.31 25.27
C SER A 108 -6.00 -4.87 24.60
N THR A 109 -6.10 -3.62 24.21
CA THR A 109 -7.34 -3.01 23.66
C THR A 109 -7.35 -2.89 22.15
N GLY A 110 -6.17 -2.92 21.52
CA GLY A 110 -6.00 -2.68 20.08
C GLY A 110 -6.00 -1.20 19.70
N GLN A 111 -5.58 -0.93 18.48
CA GLN A 111 -5.72 0.39 17.87
C GLN A 111 -7.20 0.64 17.59
N GLN A 112 -7.71 1.79 18.00
CA GLN A 112 -9.11 2.15 17.84
C GLN A 112 -9.36 2.82 16.49
N LEU A 113 -10.45 2.45 15.84
CA LEU A 113 -11.04 3.20 14.74
C LEU A 113 -12.19 4.04 15.30
N LEU A 114 -12.12 5.35 15.08
CA LEU A 114 -13.15 6.30 15.47
C LEU A 114 -13.95 6.75 14.25
N ASP A 115 -15.26 6.97 14.42
CA ASP A 115 -16.07 7.64 13.42
C ASP A 115 -15.85 9.17 13.45
N SER A 116 -16.54 9.89 12.57
CA SER A 116 -16.46 11.35 12.49
C SER A 116 -16.96 12.09 13.76
N THR A 117 -17.63 11.38 14.67
CA THR A 117 -18.10 11.90 15.96
C THR A 117 -17.17 11.57 17.12
N GLY A 118 -16.10 10.81 16.88
CA GLY A 118 -15.16 10.34 17.91
C GLY A 118 -15.62 9.07 18.64
N LYS A 119 -16.67 8.41 18.18
CA LYS A 119 -17.15 7.14 18.75
C LYS A 119 -16.30 5.98 18.20
N ILE A 120 -15.94 5.04 19.07
CA ILE A 120 -15.22 3.83 18.67
C ILE A 120 -16.14 2.96 17.81
N VAL A 121 -15.71 2.66 16.59
CA VAL A 121 -16.39 1.76 15.64
C VAL A 121 -15.85 0.34 15.78
N GLY A 122 -14.54 0.20 15.99
CA GLY A 122 -13.88 -1.08 16.12
C GLY A 122 -12.45 -0.97 16.58
N HIS A 123 -11.81 -2.12 16.72
CA HIS A 123 -10.42 -2.26 17.12
C HIS A 123 -9.67 -3.09 16.08
N TYR A 124 -8.37 -2.87 15.94
CA TYR A 124 -7.57 -3.63 15.01
C TYR A 124 -6.15 -3.83 15.51
N TYR A 125 -5.52 -4.89 14.97
CA TYR A 125 -4.14 -5.26 15.24
C TYR A 125 -3.46 -5.70 13.97
N VAL A 126 -2.14 -5.52 13.91
CA VAL A 126 -1.30 -6.14 12.88
C VAL A 126 -0.05 -6.72 13.53
N TRP A 127 0.24 -7.97 13.21
CA TRP A 127 1.39 -8.71 13.69
C TRP A 127 2.31 -9.07 12.54
N LEU A 128 3.61 -9.05 12.77
CA LEU A 128 4.60 -9.62 11.86
C LEU A 128 4.68 -11.11 12.10
N ARG A 129 4.56 -11.90 11.02
CA ARG A 129 4.64 -13.37 11.09
C ARG A 129 5.96 -13.90 10.55
N ASN A 130 6.50 -13.21 9.55
CA ASN A 130 7.76 -13.58 8.92
C ASN A 130 8.34 -12.36 8.23
N ALA A 131 9.67 -12.34 8.14
CA ALA A 131 10.42 -11.41 7.32
C ALA A 131 11.64 -12.15 6.74
N ASP A 132 11.95 -11.91 5.48
CA ASP A 132 13.14 -12.46 4.84
C ASP A 132 14.08 -11.35 4.36
N ASP A 133 15.32 -11.74 4.04
CA ASP A 133 16.35 -10.81 3.57
C ASP A 133 16.06 -10.24 2.18
N ASN A 134 15.10 -10.81 1.44
CA ASN A 134 14.62 -10.31 0.16
C ASN A 134 13.58 -9.19 0.31
N GLY A 135 13.27 -8.78 1.56
CA GLY A 135 12.28 -7.76 1.86
C GLY A 135 10.83 -8.25 1.70
N ILE A 136 10.63 -9.57 1.80
CA ILE A 136 9.29 -10.16 1.85
C ILE A 136 8.86 -10.27 3.31
N LEU A 137 7.74 -9.67 3.65
CA LEU A 137 7.15 -9.70 4.99
C LEU A 137 5.78 -10.35 4.93
N THR A 138 5.45 -11.15 5.93
CA THR A 138 4.10 -11.67 6.12
C THR A 138 3.46 -11.02 7.33
N LEU A 139 2.35 -10.34 7.10
CA LEU A 139 1.56 -9.64 8.11
C LEU A 139 0.27 -10.38 8.40
N LEU A 140 -0.14 -10.39 9.65
CA LEU A 140 -1.42 -10.92 10.09
C LEU A 140 -2.23 -9.77 10.68
N GLY A 141 -3.29 -9.36 9.98
CA GLY A 141 -4.20 -8.30 10.39
C GLY A 141 -5.47 -8.85 11.02
N PHE A 142 -5.92 -8.19 12.08
CA PHE A 142 -7.17 -8.47 12.77
C PHE A 142 -8.05 -7.22 12.80
N GLY A 143 -9.30 -7.36 12.39
CA GLY A 143 -10.35 -6.37 12.61
C GLY A 143 -11.41 -6.93 13.56
N LEU A 144 -11.86 -6.11 14.50
CA LEU A 144 -12.86 -6.47 15.51
C LEU A 144 -13.93 -5.38 15.57
N ILE A 145 -15.18 -5.75 15.29
CA ILE A 145 -16.34 -4.89 15.44
C ILE A 145 -17.39 -5.65 16.27
N GLY A 146 -17.66 -5.17 17.50
CA GLY A 146 -18.48 -5.92 18.45
C GLY A 146 -17.86 -7.32 18.72
N ASN A 147 -18.65 -8.37 18.48
CA ASN A 147 -18.21 -9.76 18.64
C ASN A 147 -17.68 -10.37 17.33
N ALA A 148 -17.79 -9.65 16.22
CA ALA A 148 -17.33 -10.15 14.93
C ALA A 148 -15.83 -9.90 14.78
N ARG A 149 -15.11 -10.89 14.26
CA ARG A 149 -13.68 -10.86 13.98
C ARG A 149 -13.39 -11.23 12.54
N LYS A 150 -12.50 -10.49 11.90
CA LYS A 150 -11.93 -10.82 10.60
C LYS A 150 -10.42 -10.95 10.74
N VAL A 151 -9.86 -11.94 10.06
CA VAL A 151 -8.41 -12.18 10.03
C VAL A 151 -7.95 -12.25 8.58
N ILE A 152 -6.92 -11.48 8.24
CA ILE A 152 -6.31 -11.46 6.91
C ILE A 152 -4.80 -11.62 7.08
N GLU A 153 -4.25 -12.58 6.36
CA GLU A 153 -2.80 -12.75 6.21
C GLU A 153 -2.39 -12.17 4.86
N VAL A 154 -1.44 -11.24 4.89
CA VAL A 154 -0.94 -10.57 3.68
C VAL A 154 0.56 -10.74 3.62
N THR A 155 1.04 -11.25 2.51
CA THR A 155 2.47 -11.22 2.18
C THR A 155 2.73 -9.98 1.34
N ILE A 156 3.65 -9.15 1.81
CA ILE A 156 4.05 -7.89 1.16
C ILE A 156 5.53 -7.95 0.79
N GLN A 157 5.87 -7.30 -0.31
CA GLN A 157 7.25 -7.19 -0.78
C GLN A 157 7.58 -5.74 -1.06
N LYS A 158 8.76 -5.30 -0.61
CA LYS A 158 9.30 -4.00 -0.93
C LYS A 158 9.89 -4.02 -2.33
N ALA A 159 9.55 -3.03 -3.14
CA ALA A 159 10.24 -2.83 -4.41
C ALA A 159 11.72 -2.50 -4.12
N ARG A 160 12.63 -3.12 -4.86
CA ARG A 160 14.07 -2.86 -4.76
C ARG A 160 14.63 -2.64 -6.16
N PHE A 161 15.46 -1.63 -6.29
CA PHE A 161 16.35 -1.52 -7.43
C PHE A 161 17.69 -2.20 -7.08
N PRO A 162 18.31 -2.88 -8.04
CA PRO A 162 19.58 -3.54 -7.80
C PRO A 162 20.62 -2.53 -7.32
N ASP A 163 21.35 -2.89 -6.27
CA ASP A 163 22.42 -2.08 -5.69
C ASP A 163 23.81 -2.38 -6.29
N LEU A 164 23.88 -3.31 -7.25
CA LEU A 164 25.09 -3.64 -7.99
C LEU A 164 24.77 -3.84 -9.48
N PRO A 165 25.47 -3.16 -10.41
CA PRO A 165 25.25 -3.34 -11.83
C PRO A 165 25.64 -4.75 -12.26
N GLY A 166 24.72 -5.46 -12.90
CA GLY A 166 24.96 -6.75 -13.56
C GLY A 166 25.08 -7.98 -12.67
N THR A 167 24.90 -7.86 -11.34
CA THR A 167 25.07 -9.00 -10.42
C THR A 167 23.78 -9.50 -9.81
N ASP A 168 22.65 -8.78 -9.96
CA ASP A 168 21.41 -9.18 -9.34
C ASP A 168 20.60 -10.08 -10.29
N SER A 169 20.63 -11.38 -10.03
CA SER A 169 19.77 -12.36 -10.73
C SER A 169 18.28 -12.26 -10.32
N HIS A 170 17.96 -11.39 -9.38
CA HIS A 170 16.62 -11.19 -8.83
C HIS A 170 16.06 -9.80 -9.19
N LEU A 171 16.20 -9.41 -10.47
CA LEU A 171 15.50 -8.22 -10.94
C LEU A 171 13.99 -8.37 -10.63
N ASP A 172 13.42 -7.37 -9.98
CA ASP A 172 11.98 -7.36 -9.72
C ASP A 172 11.24 -7.60 -11.06
N PRO A 173 10.44 -8.68 -11.20
CA PRO A 173 9.76 -8.98 -12.46
C PRO A 173 8.90 -7.83 -12.98
N ARG A 174 8.50 -6.92 -12.11
CA ARG A 174 7.77 -5.70 -12.48
C ARG A 174 8.58 -4.75 -13.36
N LEU A 175 9.90 -4.79 -13.30
CA LEU A 175 10.77 -3.93 -14.12
C LEU A 175 10.87 -4.38 -15.58
N THR A 176 10.36 -5.56 -15.92
CA THR A 176 10.45 -6.15 -17.26
C THR A 176 9.21 -5.98 -18.11
N THR A 177 8.09 -5.54 -17.54
CA THR A 177 6.81 -5.39 -18.25
C THR A 177 6.22 -3.99 -18.09
N VAL A 178 5.50 -3.52 -19.11
CA VAL A 178 4.80 -2.22 -19.03
C VAL A 178 3.81 -2.18 -17.86
N ALA A 179 3.01 -3.24 -17.69
CA ALA A 179 2.04 -3.32 -16.59
C ALA A 179 2.73 -3.27 -15.21
N GLY A 180 3.84 -3.97 -15.05
CA GLY A 180 4.62 -3.96 -13.82
C GLY A 180 5.25 -2.59 -13.52
N LEU A 181 5.81 -1.93 -14.54
CA LEU A 181 6.37 -0.59 -14.43
C LEU A 181 5.30 0.45 -14.07
N GLU A 182 4.13 0.42 -14.71
CA GLU A 182 3.01 1.33 -14.38
C GLU A 182 2.46 1.05 -12.97
N SER A 183 2.41 -0.22 -12.54
CA SER A 183 2.07 -0.58 -11.15
C SER A 183 3.07 -0.02 -10.15
N LEU A 184 4.38 -0.10 -10.45
CA LEU A 184 5.43 0.50 -9.64
C LEU A 184 5.27 2.03 -9.57
N VAL A 185 5.03 2.68 -10.72
CA VAL A 185 4.76 4.12 -10.79
C VAL A 185 3.57 4.50 -9.92
N ALA A 186 2.46 3.77 -10.00
CA ALA A 186 1.27 4.01 -9.18
C ALA A 186 1.57 3.87 -7.68
N SER A 187 2.34 2.84 -7.31
CA SER A 187 2.76 2.60 -5.93
C SER A 187 3.64 3.72 -5.39
N ILE A 188 4.64 4.17 -6.17
CA ILE A 188 5.52 5.28 -5.77
C ILE A 188 4.71 6.58 -5.65
N THR A 189 3.81 6.84 -6.61
CA THR A 189 3.00 8.07 -6.63
C THR A 189 2.07 8.15 -5.41
N ARG A 190 1.51 7.02 -4.98
CA ARG A 190 0.64 6.96 -3.79
C ARG A 190 1.34 7.43 -2.51
N TYR A 191 2.64 7.19 -2.42
CA TYR A 191 3.46 7.51 -1.24
C TYR A 191 4.46 8.62 -1.48
N ALA A 192 4.29 9.38 -2.57
CA ALA A 192 5.18 10.49 -2.88
C ALA A 192 5.07 11.59 -1.82
N SER A 193 6.23 12.14 -1.46
CA SER A 193 6.29 13.33 -0.61
C SER A 193 5.75 14.55 -1.37
N ASP A 194 6.06 14.60 -2.66
CA ASP A 194 5.69 15.71 -3.54
C ASP A 194 5.27 15.19 -4.92
N VAL A 195 4.14 15.67 -5.42
CA VAL A 195 3.65 15.35 -6.77
C VAL A 195 3.51 16.64 -7.57
N TYR A 196 4.26 16.73 -8.66
CA TYR A 196 4.26 17.87 -9.57
C TYR A 196 3.52 17.53 -10.85
N ASN A 197 2.62 18.41 -11.26
CA ASN A 197 1.89 18.29 -12.51
C ASN A 197 2.47 19.23 -13.58
N PRO A 198 2.31 18.98 -14.90
CA PRO A 198 2.92 19.73 -15.99
C PRO A 198 2.77 21.25 -15.90
N ALA A 199 1.63 21.75 -15.44
CA ALA A 199 1.36 23.17 -15.28
C ALA A 199 2.26 23.90 -14.25
N LYS A 200 2.93 23.17 -13.36
CA LYS A 200 3.85 23.70 -12.35
C LYS A 200 5.33 23.51 -12.70
N GLN A 201 5.63 22.82 -13.77
CA GLN A 201 7.00 22.42 -14.15
C GLN A 201 7.87 23.53 -14.73
N ALA A 202 7.29 24.66 -15.09
CA ALA A 202 8.04 25.84 -15.53
C ALA A 202 8.80 26.55 -14.38
N GLN A 203 8.56 26.15 -13.14
CA GLN A 203 9.28 26.68 -11.97
C GLN A 203 10.40 25.71 -11.60
N SER A 204 11.61 26.23 -11.46
CA SER A 204 12.74 25.48 -10.92
C SER A 204 12.36 24.91 -9.56
N ILE A 205 12.30 23.58 -9.46
CA ILE A 205 12.09 22.89 -8.18
C ILE A 205 13.41 23.02 -7.45
N THR A 206 13.40 23.75 -6.35
CA THR A 206 14.63 24.10 -5.61
C THR A 206 14.85 23.20 -4.39
N ASP A 207 13.83 22.46 -3.95
CA ASP A 207 13.90 21.59 -2.77
C ASP A 207 13.46 20.15 -3.09
N TYR A 208 14.42 19.32 -3.46
CA TYR A 208 14.24 17.88 -3.62
C TYR A 208 14.77 17.06 -2.42
N GLY A 209 14.83 17.66 -1.24
CA GLY A 209 15.34 17.01 -0.05
C GLY A 209 16.82 17.26 0.21
N GLY A 210 17.32 16.64 1.27
CA GLY A 210 18.71 16.78 1.76
C GLY A 210 19.21 15.47 2.37
N THR A 211 20.43 15.46 2.88
CA THR A 211 21.09 14.28 3.47
C THR A 211 20.32 13.64 4.62
N THR A 212 19.55 14.44 5.36
CA THR A 212 18.73 13.99 6.49
C THR A 212 17.25 13.88 6.16
N ASN A 213 16.83 14.32 4.96
CA ASN A 213 15.45 14.35 4.53
C ASN A 213 15.34 13.89 3.08
N TYR A 214 15.48 12.58 2.86
CA TYR A 214 15.25 11.96 1.56
C TYR A 214 13.79 12.12 1.15
N ARG A 215 13.56 12.48 -0.10
CA ARG A 215 12.20 12.67 -0.64
C ARG A 215 11.88 11.69 -1.75
N VAL A 216 10.59 11.45 -1.93
CA VAL A 216 10.03 10.78 -3.10
C VAL A 216 9.26 11.82 -3.89
N ALA A 217 9.91 12.37 -4.91
CA ALA A 217 9.34 13.37 -5.79
C ALA A 217 8.82 12.72 -7.08
N VAL A 218 7.58 13.01 -7.45
CA VAL A 218 6.96 12.49 -8.68
C VAL A 218 6.59 13.64 -9.59
N ILE A 219 7.02 13.56 -10.86
CA ILE A 219 6.74 14.55 -11.89
C ILE A 219 5.90 13.88 -12.98
N ASN A 220 4.65 14.33 -13.13
CA ASN A 220 3.71 13.82 -14.13
C ASN A 220 3.84 14.61 -15.44
N GLY A 221 4.73 14.21 -16.34
CA GLY A 221 4.96 14.82 -17.64
C GLY A 221 6.41 15.20 -17.87
N ASP A 222 6.68 15.98 -18.91
CA ASP A 222 8.02 16.43 -19.28
C ASP A 222 8.56 17.46 -18.30
N VAL A 223 9.87 17.43 -18.04
CA VAL A 223 10.50 18.33 -17.08
C VAL A 223 11.85 18.83 -17.53
N ASN A 224 12.12 20.10 -17.25
CA ASN A 224 13.45 20.70 -17.29
C ASN A 224 14.02 20.72 -15.86
N LEU A 225 15.14 20.03 -15.65
CA LEU A 225 15.84 19.99 -14.36
C LEU A 225 17.03 20.94 -14.35
N GLY A 226 17.27 21.56 -13.22
CA GLY A 226 18.39 22.42 -12.94
C GLY A 226 18.10 23.92 -13.16
N PRO A 227 18.90 24.80 -12.48
CA PRO A 227 19.89 24.42 -11.46
C PRO A 227 19.24 23.88 -10.18
N GLY A 228 19.89 22.90 -9.53
CA GLY A 228 19.37 22.32 -8.29
C GLY A 228 20.09 21.07 -7.80
N SER A 229 19.66 20.59 -6.64
CA SER A 229 20.14 19.34 -6.08
C SER A 229 19.02 18.63 -5.34
N GLY A 230 19.16 17.29 -5.15
CA GLY A 230 18.18 16.52 -4.43
C GLY A 230 18.69 15.19 -3.90
N TYR A 231 17.89 14.59 -3.01
CA TYR A 231 18.18 13.34 -2.33
C TYR A 231 16.94 12.46 -2.28
N GLY A 232 17.07 11.21 -2.67
CA GLY A 232 16.00 10.22 -2.58
C GLY A 232 15.59 9.62 -3.92
N ILE A 233 14.29 9.59 -4.20
CA ILE A 233 13.73 9.04 -5.43
C ILE A 233 13.11 10.19 -6.25
N LEU A 234 13.56 10.35 -7.49
CA LEU A 234 12.93 11.22 -8.46
C LEU A 234 12.27 10.33 -9.54
N LEU A 235 10.94 10.31 -9.56
CA LEU A 235 10.17 9.62 -10.59
C LEU A 235 9.63 10.63 -11.60
N VAL A 236 9.99 10.47 -12.87
CA VAL A 236 9.49 11.31 -13.97
C VAL A 236 8.73 10.44 -14.97
N ARG A 237 7.49 10.83 -15.27
CA ARG A 237 6.61 10.11 -16.20
C ARG A 237 6.69 10.61 -17.64
N GLY A 238 7.45 11.63 -17.91
CA GLY A 238 7.68 12.23 -19.23
C GLY A 238 9.13 12.12 -19.67
N ALA A 239 9.52 13.07 -20.55
CA ALA A 239 10.90 13.31 -20.93
C ALA A 239 11.60 14.21 -19.90
N VAL A 240 12.86 13.92 -19.64
CA VAL A 240 13.73 14.73 -18.78
C VAL A 240 14.74 15.47 -19.62
N ARG A 241 14.83 16.78 -19.41
CA ARG A 241 15.88 17.62 -19.98
C ARG A 241 16.62 18.31 -18.85
N VAL A 242 17.91 18.06 -18.72
CA VAL A 242 18.74 18.80 -17.76
C VAL A 242 19.31 20.03 -18.46
N VAL A 243 18.91 21.23 -17.97
CA VAL A 243 19.20 22.53 -18.61
C VAL A 243 20.13 23.41 -17.77
N GLY A 244 20.48 22.99 -16.56
CA GLY A 244 21.39 23.69 -15.65
C GLY A 244 22.14 22.74 -14.74
N PRO A 245 23.06 23.21 -13.88
CA PRO A 245 23.76 22.37 -12.93
C PRO A 245 22.78 21.57 -12.07
N PHE A 246 22.88 20.26 -12.10
CA PHE A 246 21.95 19.39 -11.37
C PHE A 246 22.69 18.24 -10.68
N ASN A 247 22.54 18.16 -9.34
CA ASN A 247 23.16 17.12 -8.54
C ASN A 247 22.09 16.26 -7.88
N TRP A 248 22.27 14.94 -7.94
CA TRP A 248 21.32 14.01 -7.33
C TRP A 248 22.03 12.95 -6.50
N ASN A 249 21.45 12.60 -5.32
CA ASN A 249 21.90 11.48 -4.51
C ASN A 249 20.73 10.50 -4.31
N GLY A 250 20.81 9.31 -4.91
CA GLY A 250 19.76 8.29 -4.84
C GLY A 250 19.36 7.76 -6.20
N LEU A 251 18.06 7.58 -6.44
CA LEU A 251 17.52 6.98 -7.66
C LEU A 251 16.76 8.00 -8.50
N ILE A 252 17.06 8.04 -9.79
CA ILE A 252 16.25 8.75 -10.79
C ILE A 252 15.55 7.69 -11.65
N LEU A 253 14.24 7.73 -11.69
CA LEU A 253 13.38 6.81 -12.42
C LEU A 253 12.65 7.58 -13.51
N ILE A 254 12.93 7.29 -14.77
CA ILE A 254 12.28 7.92 -15.92
C ILE A 254 11.40 6.85 -16.57
N ILE A 255 10.14 6.77 -16.12
CA ILE A 255 9.20 5.72 -16.54
C ILE A 255 8.00 6.37 -17.21
N GLY A 256 7.96 6.30 -18.53
CA GLY A 256 6.93 6.96 -19.34
C GLY A 256 7.39 7.09 -20.78
N GLN A 257 7.83 8.26 -21.20
CA GLN A 257 8.38 8.45 -22.54
C GLN A 257 9.78 7.86 -22.72
N GLY A 258 10.51 7.58 -21.61
CA GLY A 258 11.82 6.95 -21.67
C GLY A 258 12.89 7.82 -22.33
N ALA A 259 12.85 9.13 -22.13
CA ALA A 259 13.76 10.09 -22.75
C ALA A 259 14.49 10.91 -21.68
N LEU A 260 15.82 10.96 -21.78
CA LEU A 260 16.69 11.82 -20.98
C LEU A 260 17.66 12.53 -21.89
N SER A 261 17.71 13.85 -21.81
CA SER A 261 18.70 14.66 -22.51
C SER A 261 19.41 15.61 -21.55
N TRP A 262 20.74 15.67 -21.69
CA TRP A 262 21.58 16.57 -20.91
C TRP A 262 22.12 17.65 -21.83
N THR A 263 21.77 18.91 -21.60
CA THR A 263 22.18 20.01 -22.46
C THR A 263 23.69 20.22 -22.38
N ASN A 264 24.35 20.36 -23.55
CA ASN A 264 25.78 20.63 -23.61
C ASN A 264 26.14 21.89 -22.83
N GLY A 265 27.25 21.84 -22.07
CA GLY A 265 27.72 22.93 -21.23
C GLY A 265 27.11 22.99 -19.83
N THR A 266 26.12 22.15 -19.52
CA THR A 266 25.62 22.03 -18.15
C THR A 266 26.44 20.99 -17.38
N THR A 267 26.71 21.26 -16.11
CA THR A 267 27.42 20.35 -15.20
C THR A 267 26.45 19.66 -14.27
N GLY A 268 26.80 18.47 -13.79
CA GLY A 268 26.01 17.77 -12.78
C GLY A 268 26.61 16.46 -12.37
N ILE A 269 26.29 16.04 -11.17
CA ILE A 269 26.75 14.78 -10.57
C ILE A 269 25.52 14.01 -10.10
N ILE A 270 25.43 12.76 -10.54
CA ILE A 270 24.44 11.83 -10.03
C ILE A 270 25.20 10.73 -9.25
N ASN A 271 25.04 10.74 -7.93
CA ASN A 271 25.54 9.71 -7.04
C ASN A 271 24.41 8.73 -6.75
N GLY A 272 24.46 7.53 -7.32
CA GLY A 272 23.39 6.55 -7.17
C GLY A 272 23.07 5.82 -8.47
N GLY A 273 21.84 5.89 -8.94
CA GLY A 273 21.42 5.19 -10.16
C GLY A 273 20.36 5.93 -10.96
N ILE A 274 20.36 5.66 -12.26
CA ILE A 274 19.31 6.07 -13.18
C ILE A 274 18.69 4.83 -13.80
N PHE A 275 17.36 4.76 -13.77
CA PHE A 275 16.60 3.75 -14.49
C PHE A 275 15.69 4.42 -15.51
N ILE A 276 15.77 4.01 -16.76
CA ILE A 276 14.99 4.58 -17.85
C ILE A 276 14.18 3.49 -18.50
N ALA A 277 12.86 3.68 -18.63
CA ALA A 277 11.99 2.75 -19.33
C ALA A 277 10.91 3.49 -20.10
N ARG A 278 10.69 3.11 -21.35
CA ARG A 278 9.62 3.65 -22.17
C ARG A 278 8.39 2.75 -22.06
N THR A 279 7.36 3.26 -21.40
CA THR A 279 6.07 2.58 -21.22
C THR A 279 4.95 3.24 -22.03
N ARG A 280 5.19 4.44 -22.56
CA ARG A 280 4.20 5.26 -23.28
C ARG A 280 4.71 5.74 -24.63
N ALA A 281 3.78 5.80 -25.58
CA ALA A 281 4.00 6.48 -26.85
C ALA A 281 3.94 8.02 -26.65
N PRO A 282 4.38 8.82 -27.64
CA PRO A 282 4.33 10.29 -27.55
C PRO A 282 2.93 10.87 -27.35
N ASP A 283 1.89 10.17 -27.79
CA ASP A 283 0.48 10.53 -27.57
C ASP A 283 -0.04 10.18 -26.18
N GLY A 284 0.82 9.61 -25.31
CA GLY A 284 0.49 9.20 -23.95
C GLY A 284 -0.14 7.82 -23.81
N SER A 285 -0.43 7.11 -24.92
CA SER A 285 -0.97 5.75 -24.89
C SER A 285 0.04 4.76 -24.33
N LEU A 286 -0.44 3.71 -23.62
CA LEU A 286 0.42 2.66 -23.12
C LEU A 286 0.93 1.74 -24.24
N LEU A 287 2.19 1.38 -24.16
CA LEU A 287 2.80 0.39 -25.03
C LEU A 287 2.42 -1.03 -24.54
N THR A 288 2.49 -1.99 -25.46
CA THR A 288 2.28 -3.43 -25.11
C THR A 288 3.52 -4.07 -24.49
N ALA A 289 4.70 -3.54 -24.82
CA ALA A 289 6.00 -3.93 -24.27
C ALA A 289 6.87 -2.67 -24.09
N PRO A 290 7.89 -2.69 -23.19
CA PRO A 290 8.81 -1.57 -23.08
C PRO A 290 9.46 -1.25 -24.41
N GLY A 291 9.42 0.04 -24.77
CA GLY A 291 9.98 0.54 -26.05
C GLY A 291 11.43 0.97 -25.91
N ASP A 292 12.02 1.38 -27.04
CA ASP A 292 13.38 1.91 -27.06
C ASP A 292 13.48 3.22 -26.26
N ILE A 293 14.57 3.37 -25.53
CA ILE A 293 14.88 4.56 -24.72
C ILE A 293 15.76 5.52 -25.53
N ALA A 294 15.61 6.83 -25.25
CA ALA A 294 16.47 7.87 -25.79
C ALA A 294 17.23 8.53 -24.61
N ALA A 295 18.51 8.24 -24.49
CA ALA A 295 19.33 8.79 -23.41
C ALA A 295 20.61 9.42 -23.98
N ASP A 296 20.75 10.74 -23.75
CA ASP A 296 21.97 11.50 -23.99
C ASP A 296 22.43 12.09 -22.65
N VAL A 297 23.46 11.49 -22.08
CA VAL A 297 24.03 11.85 -20.77
C VAL A 297 25.49 12.29 -20.88
N SER A 298 25.95 12.61 -22.09
CA SER A 298 27.34 12.88 -22.42
C SER A 298 28.07 13.88 -21.51
N PRO A 299 27.48 14.97 -21.02
CA PRO A 299 28.19 15.87 -20.10
C PRO A 299 28.03 15.51 -18.62
N ALA A 300 27.21 14.51 -18.28
CA ALA A 300 26.94 14.19 -16.89
C ALA A 300 27.99 13.23 -16.30
N ALA A 301 28.39 13.48 -15.06
CA ALA A 301 29.12 12.53 -14.25
C ALA A 301 28.11 11.65 -13.47
N ILE A 302 27.93 10.41 -13.90
CA ILE A 302 27.09 9.42 -13.19
C ILE A 302 28.02 8.50 -12.43
N PHE A 303 27.99 8.60 -11.12
CA PHE A 303 28.71 7.73 -10.21
C PHE A 303 27.74 6.74 -9.60
N TYR A 304 27.93 5.47 -9.93
CA TYR A 304 27.20 4.41 -9.28
C TYR A 304 27.57 4.35 -7.80
N ASP A 305 26.62 4.62 -6.91
CA ASP A 305 26.79 4.58 -5.47
C ASP A 305 25.73 3.66 -4.84
N ALA A 306 26.18 2.45 -4.49
CA ALA A 306 25.35 1.44 -3.84
C ALA A 306 24.74 1.93 -2.52
N THR A 307 25.43 2.83 -1.80
CA THR A 307 24.91 3.37 -0.52
C THR A 307 23.77 4.33 -0.76
N ALA A 308 23.91 5.24 -1.73
CA ALA A 308 22.85 6.15 -2.12
C ALA A 308 21.61 5.39 -2.64
N ILE A 309 21.82 4.34 -3.44
CA ILE A 309 20.71 3.49 -3.94
C ILE A 309 20.02 2.76 -2.78
N ARG A 310 20.78 2.16 -1.85
CA ARG A 310 20.19 1.49 -0.68
C ARG A 310 19.41 2.44 0.19
N SER A 311 19.92 3.65 0.42
CA SER A 311 19.21 4.70 1.15
C SER A 311 17.91 5.12 0.45
N ALA A 312 17.93 5.27 -0.87
CA ALA A 312 16.72 5.54 -1.65
C ALA A 312 15.73 4.37 -1.63
N ASN A 313 16.22 3.11 -1.72
CA ASN A 313 15.38 1.91 -1.67
C ASN A 313 14.57 1.80 -0.36
N GLN A 314 15.02 2.40 0.74
CA GLN A 314 14.26 2.43 2.00
C GLN A 314 12.92 3.15 1.87
N TYR A 315 12.78 4.08 0.93
CA TYR A 315 11.58 4.87 0.71
C TYR A 315 10.57 4.23 -0.26
N PHE A 316 10.89 3.07 -0.85
CA PHE A 316 9.92 2.35 -1.66
C PHE A 316 8.80 1.75 -0.81
N PRO A 317 7.56 1.78 -1.34
CA PRO A 317 6.43 1.18 -0.66
C PRO A 317 6.49 -0.35 -0.66
N TYR A 318 5.89 -0.96 0.36
CA TYR A 318 5.58 -2.37 0.36
C TYR A 318 4.30 -2.63 -0.46
N ASN A 319 4.34 -3.60 -1.35
CA ASN A 319 3.21 -4.00 -2.17
C ASN A 319 2.72 -5.40 -1.77
N PRO A 320 1.41 -5.63 -1.68
CA PRO A 320 0.90 -6.97 -1.44
C PRO A 320 1.18 -7.86 -2.66
N ILE A 321 1.73 -9.04 -2.41
CA ILE A 321 1.98 -10.09 -3.42
C ILE A 321 1.08 -11.30 -3.23
N ALA A 322 0.57 -11.50 -2.01
CA ALA A 322 -0.43 -12.52 -1.71
C ALA A 322 -1.34 -12.07 -0.57
N ILE A 323 -2.63 -12.40 -0.65
CA ILE A 323 -3.64 -12.15 0.38
C ILE A 323 -4.38 -13.44 0.64
N ARG A 324 -4.53 -13.79 1.92
CA ARG A 324 -5.26 -14.98 2.36
C ARG A 324 -6.19 -14.61 3.51
N GLU A 325 -7.46 -14.87 3.34
CA GLU A 325 -8.42 -14.83 4.45
C GLU A 325 -8.29 -16.09 5.31
N ARG A 326 -8.41 -15.92 6.62
CA ARG A 326 -8.30 -17.02 7.60
C ARG A 326 -9.56 -17.10 8.47
#